data_05938676da52621c96b8b3b791980106
#
_entry.id   05938676da52621c96b8b3b791980106
#
_cell.length_a   1.000
_cell.length_b   1.000
_cell.length_c   1.000
_cell.angle_alpha   90.00
_cell.angle_beta   90.00
_cell.angle_gamma   90.00
#
_symmetry.space_group_name_H-M   'P 1'
#
loop_
_entity.id
_entity.type
_entity.pdbx_description
1 polymer ?
#
loop_
_entity_poly.entity_id
_entity_poly.type
_entity_poly.pdbx_seq_one_letter_code
_entity_poly.pdbx_strand_id
1 'polypeptide(L)'
;CLTASAKAIFQNNFTPTLVYVASDEINVLFLGNAPFGGRVEKMDSVLAGVVSSSVSLSILSFFGKSLITSFDSRVIPFSKEKIIEYLVWRQRDAWRNHNNSYAYWLFRKMGHKPSEVAKMLKKLKTKDIHENLFRHGINLAETPSWQRNGVLIHRESYQKQIEDKQVTRWRVKENWNLPLFSSKEGQDLIQKIIEWSKPE
;
A
#
# COMPACT_ATOMS: atom_id res chain seq x y z
N CYS A 1 6.88 -3.19 -8.38
CA CYS A 1 6.47 -4.58 -8.17
C CYS A 1 5.23 -4.69 -7.28
N LEU A 2 5.25 -4.30 -6.00
CA LEU A 2 4.13 -4.49 -5.06
C LEU A 2 2.80 -3.93 -5.56
N THR A 3 2.77 -2.72 -6.12
CA THR A 3 1.55 -2.13 -6.68
C THR A 3 0.99 -2.96 -7.85
N ALA A 4 1.86 -3.44 -8.75
CA ALA A 4 1.46 -4.33 -9.83
C ALA A 4 0.88 -5.65 -9.28
N SER A 5 1.49 -6.20 -8.24
CA SER A 5 1.03 -7.42 -7.58
C SER A 5 -0.28 -7.21 -6.80
N ALA A 6 -0.47 -6.05 -6.20
CA ALA A 6 -1.73 -5.68 -5.56
C ALA A 6 -2.90 -5.61 -6.57
N LYS A 7 -2.64 -5.21 -7.82
CA LYS A 7 -3.65 -5.28 -8.90
C LYS A 7 -4.02 -6.71 -9.27
N ALA A 8 -3.09 -7.65 -9.14
CA ALA A 8 -3.38 -9.05 -9.40
C ALA A 8 -4.47 -9.61 -8.50
N ILE A 9 -4.69 -9.05 -7.31
CA ILE A 9 -5.79 -9.41 -6.41
C ILE A 9 -7.12 -9.19 -7.13
N PHE A 10 -7.32 -8.04 -7.78
CA PHE A 10 -8.54 -7.74 -8.55
C PHE A 10 -8.70 -8.64 -9.79
N GLN A 11 -7.60 -9.10 -10.37
CA GLN A 11 -7.58 -9.95 -11.56
C GLN A 11 -7.86 -11.43 -11.24
N ASN A 12 -7.63 -11.84 -9.97
CA ASN A 12 -7.87 -13.20 -9.51
C ASN A 12 -9.23 -13.38 -8.82
N ASN A 13 -10.26 -12.69 -9.33
CA ASN A 13 -11.66 -12.78 -8.88
C ASN A 13 -11.90 -12.35 -7.42
N PHE A 14 -10.96 -11.66 -6.81
CA PHE A 14 -11.24 -10.95 -5.58
C PHE A 14 -11.93 -9.62 -5.86
N THR A 15 -12.83 -9.25 -4.99
CA THR A 15 -13.55 -7.98 -5.08
C THR A 15 -13.27 -7.09 -3.87
N PRO A 16 -11.99 -6.71 -3.63
CA PRO A 16 -11.69 -5.82 -2.52
C PRO A 16 -12.31 -4.45 -2.75
N THR A 17 -12.73 -3.82 -1.66
CA THR A 17 -13.18 -2.42 -1.63
C THR A 17 -12.04 -1.49 -2.03
N LEU A 18 -10.88 -1.71 -1.40
CA LEU A 18 -9.62 -1.03 -1.71
C LEU A 18 -8.43 -1.91 -1.35
N VAL A 19 -7.29 -1.59 -1.96
CA VAL A 19 -5.99 -2.14 -1.57
C VAL A 19 -5.03 -0.98 -1.33
N TYR A 20 -4.42 -0.93 -0.15
CA TYR A 20 -3.43 0.07 0.22
C TYR A 20 -2.04 -0.58 0.30
N VAL A 21 -1.10 -0.08 -0.48
CA VAL A 21 0.27 -0.56 -0.59
C VAL A 21 1.21 0.47 0.02
N ALA A 22 2.00 0.06 0.99
CA ALA A 22 2.98 0.93 1.62
C ALA A 22 4.19 0.12 2.11
N SER A 23 5.39 0.60 1.80
CA SER A 23 6.64 -0.12 2.11
C SER A 23 6.64 -1.53 1.51
N ASP A 24 6.70 -2.56 2.33
CA ASP A 24 6.67 -3.98 2.00
C ASP A 24 5.31 -4.65 2.31
N GLU A 25 4.29 -3.85 2.60
CA GLU A 25 2.96 -4.33 2.98
C GLU A 25 1.88 -4.05 1.93
N ILE A 26 0.94 -4.99 1.82
CA ILE A 26 -0.30 -4.84 1.06
C ILE A 26 -1.47 -5.04 2.00
N ASN A 27 -2.25 -3.99 2.23
CA ASN A 27 -3.44 -4.00 3.07
C ASN A 27 -4.68 -4.10 2.18
N VAL A 28 -5.45 -5.18 2.32
CA VAL A 28 -6.62 -5.47 1.48
C VAL A 28 -7.89 -5.35 2.31
N LEU A 29 -8.78 -4.43 1.93
CA LEU A 29 -10.06 -4.22 2.61
C LEU A 29 -11.18 -4.92 1.85
N PHE A 30 -11.94 -5.74 2.55
CA PHE A 30 -13.21 -6.29 2.07
C PHE A 30 -14.35 -5.74 2.95
N LEU A 31 -15.35 -5.13 2.32
CA LEU A 31 -16.61 -4.73 2.95
C LEU A 31 -17.74 -5.63 2.47
N GLY A 32 -18.63 -6.02 3.37
CA GLY A 32 -19.72 -6.94 3.05
C GLY A 32 -19.25 -8.40 3.08
N ASN A 33 -19.38 -9.10 1.97
CA ASN A 33 -19.07 -10.53 1.92
C ASN A 33 -17.56 -10.78 1.88
N ALA A 34 -17.04 -11.43 2.91
CA ALA A 34 -15.65 -11.88 2.94
C ALA A 34 -15.43 -12.99 1.89
N PRO A 35 -14.29 -13.00 1.19
CA PRO A 35 -13.95 -14.06 0.26
C PRO A 35 -14.07 -15.45 0.89
N PHE A 36 -14.39 -16.43 0.08
CA PHE A 36 -14.50 -17.85 0.50
C PHE A 36 -15.48 -18.10 1.65
N GLY A 37 -16.51 -17.24 1.81
CA GLY A 37 -17.47 -17.37 2.92
C GLY A 37 -16.84 -17.14 4.30
N GLY A 38 -15.80 -16.32 4.38
CA GLY A 38 -15.11 -15.97 5.64
C GLY A 38 -14.17 -17.03 6.20
N ARG A 39 -13.80 -18.04 5.39
CA ARG A 39 -12.80 -19.06 5.84
C ARG A 39 -11.41 -18.41 5.90
N VAL A 40 -10.97 -18.08 7.12
CA VAL A 40 -9.76 -17.30 7.41
C VAL A 40 -8.51 -17.97 6.83
N GLU A 41 -8.30 -19.25 7.08
CA GLU A 41 -7.11 -19.98 6.61
C GLU A 41 -7.04 -19.99 5.07
N LYS A 42 -8.20 -20.03 4.41
CA LYS A 42 -8.26 -19.97 2.94
C LYS A 42 -7.99 -18.57 2.42
N MET A 43 -8.48 -17.54 3.10
CA MET A 43 -8.18 -16.16 2.76
C MET A 43 -6.67 -15.90 2.90
N ASP A 44 -6.08 -16.27 4.02
CA ASP A 44 -4.66 -16.06 4.29
C ASP A 44 -3.77 -16.80 3.28
N SER A 45 -4.02 -18.08 3.06
CA SER A 45 -3.20 -18.88 2.15
C SER A 45 -3.32 -18.46 0.68
N VAL A 46 -4.54 -18.17 0.19
CA VAL A 46 -4.73 -17.83 -1.22
C VAL A 46 -4.26 -16.42 -1.51
N LEU A 47 -4.53 -15.43 -0.64
CA LEU A 47 -4.03 -14.07 -0.83
C LEU A 47 -2.50 -14.02 -0.78
N ALA A 48 -1.89 -14.68 0.20
CA ALA A 48 -0.43 -14.80 0.30
C ALA A 48 0.17 -15.45 -0.95
N GLY A 49 -0.45 -16.51 -1.47
CA GLY A 49 -0.03 -17.19 -2.68
C GLY A 49 -0.10 -16.31 -3.94
N VAL A 50 -1.22 -15.60 -4.14
CA VAL A 50 -1.41 -14.68 -5.26
C VAL A 50 -0.39 -13.55 -5.21
N VAL A 51 -0.18 -12.94 -4.04
CA VAL A 51 0.79 -11.85 -3.89
C VAL A 51 2.21 -12.35 -4.12
N SER A 52 2.61 -13.46 -3.50
CA SER A 52 3.97 -14.03 -3.63
C SER A 52 4.31 -14.37 -5.09
N SER A 53 3.40 -15.03 -5.79
CA SER A 53 3.57 -15.36 -7.21
C SER A 53 3.66 -14.11 -8.06
N SER A 54 2.76 -13.14 -7.85
CA SER A 54 2.73 -11.90 -8.62
C SER A 54 3.97 -11.02 -8.38
N VAL A 55 4.49 -10.95 -7.15
CA VAL A 55 5.73 -10.21 -6.86
C VAL A 55 6.92 -10.88 -7.54
N SER A 56 7.02 -12.21 -7.46
CA SER A 56 8.10 -12.97 -8.11
C SER A 56 8.12 -12.74 -9.63
N LEU A 57 6.95 -12.78 -10.29
CA LEU A 57 6.81 -12.46 -11.72
C LEU A 57 7.09 -10.99 -12.03
N SER A 58 6.66 -10.07 -11.17
CA SER A 58 6.91 -8.64 -11.33
C SER A 58 8.41 -8.32 -11.23
N ILE A 59 9.15 -8.97 -10.31
CA ILE A 59 10.60 -8.81 -10.19
C ILE A 59 11.28 -9.28 -11.47
N LEU A 60 10.86 -10.41 -12.03
CA LEU A 60 11.39 -10.89 -13.30
C LEU A 60 11.10 -9.89 -14.43
N SER A 61 9.88 -9.37 -14.51
CA SER A 61 9.48 -8.42 -15.55
C SER A 61 10.21 -7.07 -15.46
N PHE A 62 10.33 -6.50 -14.25
CA PHE A 62 10.91 -5.16 -14.07
C PHE A 62 12.44 -5.15 -13.98
N PHE A 63 13.05 -6.20 -13.46
CA PHE A 63 14.49 -6.24 -13.16
C PHE A 63 15.25 -7.32 -13.93
N GLY A 64 14.58 -8.17 -14.70
CA GLY A 64 15.19 -9.29 -15.42
C GLY A 64 15.80 -10.36 -14.49
N LYS A 65 15.40 -10.39 -13.22
CA LYS A 65 15.94 -11.30 -12.20
C LYS A 65 14.88 -12.29 -11.75
N SER A 66 15.20 -13.57 -11.75
CA SER A 66 14.37 -14.60 -11.13
C SER A 66 14.62 -14.60 -9.62
N LEU A 67 13.59 -14.28 -8.84
CA LEU A 67 13.62 -14.30 -7.38
C LEU A 67 12.31 -14.85 -6.86
N ILE A 68 12.41 -15.88 -6.01
CA ILE A 68 11.24 -16.40 -5.30
C ILE A 68 11.00 -15.52 -4.08
N THR A 69 9.78 -14.99 -3.96
CA THR A 69 9.34 -14.19 -2.81
C THR A 69 8.23 -14.91 -2.07
N SER A 70 8.17 -14.71 -0.76
CA SER A 70 7.12 -15.24 0.10
C SER A 70 6.49 -14.12 0.91
N PHE A 71 5.16 -14.12 0.96
CA PHE A 71 4.37 -13.25 1.81
C PHE A 71 3.56 -14.13 2.77
N ASP A 72 3.42 -13.66 3.99
CA ASP A 72 2.38 -14.12 4.91
C ASP A 72 1.14 -13.23 4.79
N SER A 73 0.02 -13.72 5.27
CA SER A 73 -1.22 -12.97 5.31
C SER A 73 -1.86 -13.10 6.69
N ARG A 74 -2.63 -12.11 7.08
CA ARG A 74 -3.36 -12.07 8.34
C ARG A 74 -4.69 -11.39 8.17
N VAL A 75 -5.78 -12.10 8.49
CA VAL A 75 -7.10 -11.50 8.55
C VAL A 75 -7.28 -10.75 9.88
N ILE A 76 -7.71 -9.50 9.79
CA ILE A 76 -8.00 -8.63 10.95
C ILE A 76 -9.46 -8.20 10.84
N PRO A 77 -10.38 -8.80 11.59
CA PRO A 77 -11.77 -8.34 11.63
C PRO A 77 -11.89 -7.07 12.48
N PHE A 78 -12.55 -6.06 11.94
CA PHE A 78 -12.87 -4.82 12.67
C PHE A 78 -14.14 -4.16 12.12
N SER A 79 -14.71 -3.27 12.90
CA SER A 79 -15.95 -2.59 12.52
C SER A 79 -15.68 -1.50 11.46
N LYS A 80 -16.73 -1.16 10.70
CA LYS A 80 -16.63 -0.17 9.61
C LYS A 80 -16.12 1.18 10.08
N GLU A 81 -16.49 1.58 11.29
CA GLU A 81 -16.09 2.86 11.91
C GLU A 81 -14.57 2.95 12.14
N LYS A 82 -13.89 1.79 12.22
CA LYS A 82 -12.44 1.71 12.45
C LYS A 82 -11.59 1.76 11.19
N ILE A 83 -12.19 1.75 10.01
CA ILE A 83 -11.47 1.70 8.72
C ILE A 83 -10.51 2.89 8.58
N ILE A 84 -11.00 4.11 8.81
CA ILE A 84 -10.18 5.32 8.68
C ILE A 84 -9.07 5.32 9.72
N GLU A 85 -9.37 4.96 10.98
CA GLU A 85 -8.39 4.86 12.05
C GLU A 85 -7.27 3.87 11.68
N TYR A 86 -7.63 2.69 11.15
CA TYR A 86 -6.69 1.70 10.69
C TYR A 86 -5.79 2.23 9.56
N LEU A 87 -6.37 2.84 8.53
CA LEU A 87 -5.61 3.38 7.39
C LEU A 87 -4.69 4.53 7.80
N VAL A 88 -5.14 5.39 8.72
CA VAL A 88 -4.30 6.45 9.31
C VAL A 88 -3.10 5.85 10.05
N TRP A 89 -3.34 4.79 10.83
CA TRP A 89 -2.26 4.08 11.51
C TRP A 89 -1.25 3.49 10.54
N ARG A 90 -1.71 2.79 9.48
CA ARG A 90 -0.83 2.21 8.46
C ARG A 90 -0.05 3.27 7.68
N GLN A 91 -0.67 4.41 7.37
CA GLN A 91 0.02 5.50 6.68
C GLN A 91 1.09 6.18 7.56
N ARG A 92 0.85 6.29 8.86
CA ARG A 92 1.88 6.77 9.83
C ARG A 92 3.06 5.79 9.89
N ASP A 93 2.77 4.51 9.83
CA ASP A 93 3.82 3.48 9.80
C ASP A 93 4.64 3.54 8.50
N ALA A 94 3.97 3.72 7.36
CA ALA A 94 4.61 3.96 6.07
C ALA A 94 5.57 5.16 6.11
N TRP A 95 5.15 6.27 6.71
CA TRP A 95 5.98 7.45 6.90
C TRP A 95 7.22 7.16 7.76
N ARG A 96 7.05 6.43 8.87
CA ARG A 96 8.16 6.03 9.72
C ARG A 96 9.16 5.14 8.97
N ASN A 97 8.66 4.16 8.22
CA ASN A 97 9.50 3.25 7.42
C ASN A 97 10.24 3.99 6.32
N HIS A 98 9.59 4.96 5.67
CA HIS A 98 10.21 5.84 4.70
C HIS A 98 11.39 6.61 5.29
N ASN A 99 11.20 7.28 6.44
CA ASN A 99 12.24 8.02 7.11
C ASN A 99 13.44 7.14 7.49
N ASN A 100 13.16 5.98 8.06
CA ASN A 100 14.18 5.00 8.42
C ASN A 100 14.95 4.47 7.20
N SER A 101 14.26 4.23 6.08
CA SER A 101 14.90 3.75 4.85
C SER A 101 15.85 4.78 4.26
N TYR A 102 15.47 6.05 4.21
CA TYR A 102 16.35 7.12 3.75
C TYR A 102 17.57 7.28 4.65
N ALA A 103 17.38 7.25 5.98
CA ALA A 103 18.49 7.32 6.92
C ALA A 103 19.40 6.08 6.84
N TYR A 104 18.82 4.89 6.66
CA TYR A 104 19.58 3.67 6.45
C TYR A 104 20.50 3.80 5.24
N TRP A 105 20.00 4.21 4.10
CA TRP A 105 20.79 4.35 2.89
C TRP A 105 21.83 5.48 2.98
N LEU A 106 21.51 6.59 3.65
CA LEU A 106 22.48 7.64 3.94
C LEU A 106 23.66 7.09 4.74
N PHE A 107 23.42 6.44 5.88
CA PHE A 107 24.49 5.88 6.71
C PHE A 107 25.26 4.76 6.00
N ARG A 108 24.59 3.94 5.19
CA ARG A 108 25.27 2.96 4.33
C ARG A 108 26.20 3.63 3.33
N LYS A 109 25.77 4.74 2.72
CA LYS A 109 26.61 5.53 1.79
C LYS A 109 27.80 6.20 2.49
N MET A 110 27.68 6.51 3.78
CA MET A 110 28.75 7.00 4.61
C MET A 110 29.76 5.91 5.05
N GLY A 111 29.54 4.65 4.66
CA GLY A 111 30.46 3.54 4.91
C GLY A 111 30.12 2.68 6.14
N HIS A 112 29.07 2.99 6.89
CA HIS A 112 28.68 2.17 8.05
C HIS A 112 28.18 0.78 7.64
N LYS A 113 28.49 -0.25 8.42
CA LYS A 113 28.00 -1.61 8.19
C LYS A 113 26.51 -1.73 8.52
N PRO A 114 25.75 -2.67 7.91
CA PRO A 114 24.31 -2.84 8.19
C PRO A 114 23.98 -2.98 9.67
N SER A 115 24.76 -3.73 10.42
CA SER A 115 24.57 -3.94 11.86
C SER A 115 24.78 -2.67 12.70
N GLU A 116 25.69 -1.80 12.28
CA GLU A 116 25.96 -0.50 12.92
C GLU A 116 24.80 0.46 12.66
N VAL A 117 24.35 0.53 11.38
CA VAL A 117 23.19 1.37 11.00
C VAL A 117 21.95 0.97 11.77
N ALA A 118 21.67 -0.33 11.90
CA ALA A 118 20.53 -0.82 12.68
C ALA A 118 20.60 -0.37 14.15
N LYS A 119 21.79 -0.39 14.77
CA LYS A 119 22.00 0.09 16.13
C LYS A 119 21.84 1.61 16.24
N MET A 120 22.31 2.36 15.24
CA MET A 120 22.19 3.83 15.20
C MET A 120 20.71 4.22 15.10
N LEU A 121 19.96 3.65 14.13
CA LEU A 121 18.56 3.97 13.91
C LEU A 121 17.67 3.68 15.13
N LYS A 122 17.96 2.61 15.89
CA LYS A 122 17.24 2.30 17.14
C LYS A 122 17.35 3.39 18.20
N LYS A 123 18.41 4.21 18.18
CA LYS A 123 18.68 5.27 19.15
C LYS A 123 18.17 6.63 18.70
N LEU A 124 17.88 6.80 17.41
CA LEU A 124 17.47 8.10 16.85
C LEU A 124 15.96 8.28 16.94
N LYS A 125 15.54 9.47 17.35
CA LYS A 125 14.15 9.89 17.22
C LYS A 125 13.88 10.40 15.80
N THR A 126 12.63 10.43 15.39
CA THR A 126 12.23 10.93 14.06
C THR A 126 12.80 12.31 13.76
N LYS A 127 12.83 13.21 14.76
CA LYS A 127 13.42 14.56 14.61
C LYS A 127 14.90 14.49 14.24
N ASP A 128 15.65 13.62 14.92
CA ASP A 128 17.09 13.47 14.70
C ASP A 128 17.38 12.87 13.30
N ILE A 129 16.52 11.97 12.83
CA ILE A 129 16.59 11.41 11.48
C ILE A 129 16.38 12.51 10.44
N HIS A 130 15.34 13.34 10.61
CA HIS A 130 15.05 14.45 9.72
C HIS A 130 16.23 15.44 9.65
N GLU A 131 16.76 15.83 10.81
CA GLU A 131 17.89 16.76 10.90
C GLU A 131 19.14 16.20 10.21
N ASN A 132 19.47 14.91 10.45
CA ASN A 132 20.60 14.26 9.79
C ASN A 132 20.44 14.21 8.27
N LEU A 133 19.26 13.85 7.78
CA LEU A 133 18.99 13.80 6.35
C LEU A 133 19.08 15.19 5.71
N PHE A 134 18.48 16.20 6.36
CA PHE A 134 18.48 17.57 5.86
C PHE A 134 19.89 18.17 5.77
N ARG A 135 20.77 17.93 6.79
CA ARG A 135 22.18 18.33 6.74
C ARG A 135 22.97 17.70 5.59
N HIS A 136 22.51 16.56 5.08
CA HIS A 136 23.10 15.89 3.92
C HIS A 136 22.34 16.16 2.60
N GLY A 137 21.53 17.21 2.56
CA GLY A 137 20.83 17.66 1.37
C GLY A 137 19.59 16.82 0.99
N ILE A 138 19.07 16.03 1.92
CA ILE A 138 17.87 15.21 1.70
C ILE A 138 16.70 15.83 2.47
N ASN A 139 15.80 16.49 1.73
CA ASN A 139 14.53 16.98 2.27
C ASN A 139 13.45 15.91 2.10
N LEU A 140 13.03 15.26 3.19
CA LEU A 140 12.01 14.22 3.17
C LEU A 140 10.65 14.73 2.66
N ALA A 141 10.35 16.02 2.79
CA ALA A 141 9.10 16.61 2.28
C ALA A 141 9.05 16.64 0.74
N GLU A 142 10.19 16.65 0.07
CA GLU A 142 10.32 16.70 -1.39
C GLU A 142 10.43 15.32 -2.04
N THR A 143 10.50 14.26 -1.23
CA THR A 143 10.54 12.89 -1.76
C THR A 143 9.20 12.52 -2.41
N PRO A 144 9.16 11.54 -3.33
CA PRO A 144 7.92 11.15 -3.99
C PRO A 144 6.79 10.80 -3.02
N SER A 145 5.58 11.30 -3.28
CA SER A 145 4.41 11.10 -2.41
C SER A 145 4.13 9.62 -2.12
N TRP A 146 4.24 8.76 -3.12
CA TRP A 146 4.00 7.33 -2.96
C TRP A 146 4.98 6.63 -1.99
N GLN A 147 6.20 7.14 -1.85
CA GLN A 147 7.16 6.62 -0.87
C GLN A 147 6.78 7.01 0.56
N ARG A 148 6.18 8.18 0.71
CA ARG A 148 5.76 8.74 2.01
C ARG A 148 4.40 8.21 2.45
N ASN A 149 3.43 8.23 1.52
CA ASN A 149 2.01 8.06 1.80
C ASN A 149 1.45 6.73 1.28
N GLY A 150 2.25 5.96 0.52
CA GLY A 150 1.80 4.73 -0.11
C GLY A 150 1.02 4.96 -1.42
N VAL A 151 0.43 3.89 -1.92
CA VAL A 151 -0.42 3.85 -3.12
C VAL A 151 -1.74 3.21 -2.78
N LEU A 152 -2.84 3.80 -3.22
CA LEU A 152 -4.19 3.25 -3.05
C LEU A 152 -4.72 2.73 -4.38
N ILE A 153 -5.27 1.54 -4.38
CA ILE A 153 -5.86 0.88 -5.54
C ILE A 153 -7.30 0.56 -5.22
N HIS A 154 -8.22 0.95 -6.09
CA HIS A 154 -9.65 0.68 -5.92
C HIS A 154 -10.35 0.57 -7.27
N ARG A 155 -11.59 0.10 -7.27
CA ARG A 155 -12.46 0.19 -8.44
C ARG A 155 -13.07 1.58 -8.53
N GLU A 156 -13.11 2.13 -9.73
CA GLU A 156 -13.75 3.41 -10.06
C GLU A 156 -14.73 3.19 -11.20
N SER A 157 -15.95 3.68 -11.05
CA SER A 157 -16.91 3.72 -12.16
C SER A 157 -16.61 4.90 -13.08
N TYR A 158 -16.82 4.70 -14.38
CA TYR A 158 -16.75 5.77 -15.36
C TYR A 158 -17.82 5.57 -16.44
N GLN A 159 -18.27 6.67 -17.02
CA GLN A 159 -19.22 6.62 -18.13
C GLN A 159 -18.45 6.46 -19.44
N LYS A 160 -18.90 5.47 -20.24
CA LYS A 160 -18.39 5.24 -21.59
C LYS A 160 -19.53 5.40 -22.58
N GLN A 161 -19.32 6.26 -23.59
CA GLN A 161 -20.23 6.35 -24.73
C GLN A 161 -20.00 5.15 -25.65
N ILE A 162 -21.06 4.40 -25.93
CA ILE A 162 -21.08 3.31 -26.92
C ILE A 162 -22.26 3.58 -27.83
N GLU A 163 -21.97 3.96 -29.07
CA GLU A 163 -22.98 4.46 -30.00
C GLU A 163 -23.78 5.59 -29.34
N ASP A 164 -25.11 5.51 -29.30
CA ASP A 164 -25.99 6.52 -28.71
C ASP A 164 -26.31 6.29 -27.22
N LYS A 165 -25.64 5.34 -26.57
CA LYS A 165 -25.89 4.99 -25.17
C LYS A 165 -24.72 5.28 -24.26
N GLN A 166 -25.00 5.90 -23.11
CA GLN A 166 -24.05 5.97 -22.00
C GLN A 166 -24.12 4.69 -21.18
N VAL A 167 -22.96 4.04 -20.99
CA VAL A 167 -22.84 2.80 -20.22
C VAL A 167 -21.85 3.00 -19.09
N THR A 168 -22.24 2.67 -17.87
CA THR A 168 -21.32 2.67 -16.73
C THR A 168 -20.38 1.48 -16.83
N ARG A 169 -19.09 1.74 -16.75
CA ARG A 169 -18.01 0.76 -16.72
C ARG A 169 -17.18 0.91 -15.46
N TRP A 170 -16.45 -0.13 -15.13
CA TRP A 170 -15.54 -0.17 -13.97
C TRP A 170 -14.13 -0.40 -14.43
N ARG A 171 -13.19 0.30 -13.79
CA ARG A 171 -11.76 0.08 -13.96
C ARG A 171 -11.07 0.05 -12.61
N VAL A 172 -9.93 -0.63 -12.54
CA VAL A 172 -9.02 -0.55 -11.40
C VAL A 172 -8.18 0.70 -11.55
N LYS A 173 -8.25 1.60 -10.57
CA LYS A 173 -7.51 2.86 -10.53
C LYS A 173 -6.43 2.79 -9.46
N GLU A 174 -5.26 3.33 -9.79
CA GLU A 174 -4.15 3.55 -8.87
C GLU A 174 -4.06 5.03 -8.53
N ASN A 175 -3.95 5.35 -7.24
CA ASN A 175 -3.65 6.70 -6.77
C ASN A 175 -2.26 6.71 -6.13
N TRP A 176 -1.31 7.32 -6.82
CA TRP A 176 0.09 7.43 -6.41
C TRP A 176 0.40 8.72 -5.63
N ASN A 177 -0.57 9.64 -5.57
CA ASN A 177 -0.43 10.92 -4.88
C ASN A 177 -1.53 11.04 -3.81
N LEU A 178 -1.38 10.28 -2.75
CA LEU A 178 -2.36 10.21 -1.68
C LEU A 178 -2.27 11.41 -0.74
N PRO A 179 -3.41 11.99 -0.35
CA PRO A 179 -3.48 12.89 0.80
C PRO A 179 -3.20 12.11 2.10
N LEU A 180 -2.95 12.83 3.17
CA LEU A 180 -2.93 12.20 4.49
C LEU A 180 -4.33 11.69 4.85
N PHE A 181 -4.47 10.42 5.20
CA PHE A 181 -5.76 9.86 5.60
C PHE A 181 -6.31 10.48 6.89
N SER A 182 -5.46 11.15 7.66
CA SER A 182 -5.90 11.95 8.83
C SER A 182 -6.47 13.32 8.45
N SER A 183 -6.26 13.80 7.23
CA SER A 183 -6.85 15.05 6.73
C SER A 183 -8.30 14.83 6.28
N LYS A 184 -9.06 15.94 6.18
CA LYS A 184 -10.41 15.89 5.63
C LYS A 184 -10.44 15.32 4.21
N GLU A 185 -9.55 15.77 3.35
CA GLU A 185 -9.43 15.27 1.97
C GLU A 185 -9.19 13.74 1.91
N GLY A 186 -8.32 13.22 2.79
CA GLY A 186 -8.04 11.79 2.86
C GLY A 186 -9.24 11.00 3.38
N GLN A 187 -9.96 11.52 4.36
CA GLN A 187 -11.18 10.90 4.89
C GLN A 187 -12.29 10.88 3.84
N ASP A 188 -12.51 12.00 3.13
CA ASP A 188 -13.50 12.13 2.07
C ASP A 188 -13.18 11.16 0.91
N LEU A 189 -11.91 10.99 0.55
CA LEU A 189 -11.46 10.01 -0.45
C LEU A 189 -11.85 8.58 -0.04
N ILE A 190 -11.53 8.18 1.19
CA ILE A 190 -11.83 6.83 1.69
C ILE A 190 -13.34 6.62 1.78
N GLN A 191 -14.09 7.60 2.29
CA GLN A 191 -15.54 7.52 2.38
C GLN A 191 -16.20 7.34 1.02
N LYS A 192 -15.75 8.08 0.02
CA LYS A 192 -16.24 7.97 -1.37
C LYS A 192 -15.99 6.57 -1.95
N ILE A 193 -14.81 5.99 -1.71
CA ILE A 193 -14.49 4.63 -2.17
C ILE A 193 -15.39 3.59 -1.49
N ILE A 194 -15.65 3.74 -0.19
CA ILE A 194 -16.53 2.89 0.58
C ILE A 194 -17.97 2.95 0.05
N GLU A 195 -18.45 4.13 -0.33
CA GLU A 195 -19.78 4.33 -0.90
C GLU A 195 -19.93 3.67 -2.28
N TRP A 196 -18.92 3.77 -3.12
CA TRP A 196 -18.92 3.12 -4.45
C TRP A 196 -18.88 1.59 -4.38
N SER A 197 -18.37 1.02 -3.31
CA SER A 197 -18.27 -0.44 -3.15
C SER A 197 -19.50 -1.09 -2.55
N LYS A 198 -20.55 -0.34 -2.25
CA LYS A 198 -21.83 -0.94 -1.82
C LYS A 198 -22.42 -1.71 -3.00
N PRO A 199 -22.76 -3.00 -2.85
CA PRO A 199 -23.56 -3.69 -3.86
C PRO A 199 -24.91 -2.98 -3.98
N GLU A 200 -25.36 -2.75 -5.21
CA GLU A 200 -26.74 -2.37 -5.52
C GLU A 200 -27.69 -3.49 -5.11
#